data_0b7b4977bf812c1d4b3040dafbb9a415
#
_entry.id   0b7b4977bf812c1d4b3040dafbb9a415
#
_cell.length_a   1.000
_cell.length_b   1.000
_cell.length_c   1.000
_cell.angle_alpha   90.00
_cell.angle_beta   90.00
_cell.angle_gamma   90.00
#
_symmetry.space_group_name_H-M   'P 1'
#
loop_
_entity.id
_entity.type
_entity.pdbx_description
1 polymer ?
#
loop_
_entity_poly.entity_id
_entity_poly.type
_entity_poly.pdbx_seq_one_letter_code
_entity_poly.pdbx_strand_id
1 'polypeptide(L)'
;ILGMGQVVSWLGAAFADIQSPLGLSLLMGAAGLLAMAVASVLGVWVSVRLCVGAANQREHPAFTWWVVNRLAFLVPAFSLSGFALYFLQGRLKLTAEAATGPAAQMMMFVGVFVLLAALPSGWLSDRFGRKPMVALSGVLGGVGTLILLLAPNLALIYVGACIIGLGTGIFYTANWALGTSLVPDKEAGRYLGISNLAGAGAGAIGTYIGGPIADFFTVHMPQTPGLGYIVIFAIYGLLFLLSTVALAGVQLPVPAKAQS
;
A
#
# COMPACT_ATOMS: atom_id res chain seq x y z
N ILE A 1 -5.42 -4.55 14.32
CA ILE A 1 -4.98 -3.21 13.85
C ILE A 1 -4.70 -2.31 15.04
N LEU A 2 -5.68 -2.07 15.95
CA LEU A 2 -5.51 -1.21 17.13
C LEU A 2 -4.30 -1.61 17.99
N GLY A 3 -4.13 -2.91 18.27
CA GLY A 3 -2.98 -3.40 19.02
C GLY A 3 -1.63 -3.13 18.36
N MET A 4 -1.56 -3.12 17.02
CA MET A 4 -0.32 -2.83 16.30
C MET A 4 0.08 -1.35 16.39
N GLY A 5 -0.88 -0.42 16.35
CA GLY A 5 -0.61 0.99 16.61
C GLY A 5 -0.06 1.22 18.03
N GLN A 6 -0.65 0.52 19.02
CA GLN A 6 -0.17 0.56 20.40
C GLN A 6 1.27 0.04 20.55
N VAL A 7 1.59 -1.07 19.87
CA VAL A 7 2.96 -1.63 19.84
C VAL A 7 3.95 -0.63 19.25
N VAL A 8 3.59 0.05 18.16
CA VAL A 8 4.44 1.08 17.56
C VAL A 8 4.63 2.25 18.50
N SER A 9 3.60 2.69 19.24
CA SER A 9 3.72 3.74 20.27
C SER A 9 4.64 3.32 21.41
N TRP A 10 4.58 2.08 21.90
CA TRP A 10 5.46 1.56 22.95
C TRP A 10 6.92 1.43 22.47
N LEU A 11 7.13 0.97 21.24
CA LEU A 11 8.46 0.95 20.64
C LEU A 11 9.03 2.36 20.49
N GLY A 12 8.19 3.33 20.11
CA GLY A 12 8.57 4.73 20.08
C GLY A 12 9.06 5.23 21.46
N ALA A 13 8.32 4.92 22.54
CA ALA A 13 8.75 5.24 23.89
C ALA A 13 10.09 4.59 24.26
N ALA A 14 10.32 3.33 23.87
CA ALA A 14 11.58 2.63 24.09
C ALA A 14 12.77 3.20 23.28
N PHE A 15 12.50 3.87 22.17
CA PHE A 15 13.53 4.48 21.31
C PHE A 15 13.72 5.98 21.57
N ALA A 16 12.99 6.57 22.53
CA ALA A 16 12.99 8.00 22.80
C ALA A 16 14.38 8.58 23.16
N ASP A 17 15.27 7.75 23.72
CA ASP A 17 16.63 8.16 24.11
C ASP A 17 17.62 8.23 22.92
N ILE A 18 17.19 7.79 21.73
CA ILE A 18 18.04 7.82 20.53
C ILE A 18 18.02 9.24 19.93
N GLN A 19 19.14 9.95 20.04
CA GLN A 19 19.24 11.31 19.51
C GLN A 19 19.56 11.40 18.01
N SER A 20 19.94 10.29 17.36
CA SER A 20 20.26 10.30 15.93
C SER A 20 18.97 10.29 15.08
N PRO A 21 18.69 11.34 14.30
CA PRO A 21 17.49 11.38 13.44
C PRO A 21 17.47 10.23 12.43
N LEU A 22 18.63 9.86 11.88
CA LEU A 22 18.75 8.74 10.93
C LEU A 22 18.47 7.40 11.62
N GLY A 23 19.12 7.14 12.77
CA GLY A 23 18.93 5.91 13.53
C GLY A 23 17.48 5.72 13.95
N LEU A 24 16.87 6.78 14.47
CA LEU A 24 15.46 6.77 14.87
C LEU A 24 14.51 6.55 13.69
N SER A 25 14.76 7.20 12.55
CA SER A 25 13.97 7.02 11.33
C SER A 25 14.04 5.58 10.80
N LEU A 26 15.21 4.95 10.86
CA LEU A 26 15.37 3.56 10.44
C LEU A 26 14.66 2.58 11.39
N LEU A 27 14.78 2.77 12.69
CA LEU A 27 14.15 1.90 13.70
C LEU A 27 12.62 2.04 13.67
N MET A 28 12.11 3.26 13.71
CA MET A 28 10.66 3.50 13.65
C MET A 28 10.08 3.13 12.29
N GLY A 29 10.84 3.35 11.20
CA GLY A 29 10.48 2.92 9.86
C GLY A 29 10.38 1.40 9.76
N ALA A 30 11.36 0.66 10.28
CA ALA A 30 11.35 -0.80 10.31
C ALA A 30 10.20 -1.33 11.19
N ALA A 31 9.99 -0.76 12.38
CA ALA A 31 8.90 -1.14 13.27
C ALA A 31 7.53 -0.90 12.62
N GLY A 32 7.32 0.25 11.98
CA GLY A 32 6.09 0.58 11.27
C GLY A 32 5.84 -0.33 10.08
N LEU A 33 6.87 -0.60 9.27
CA LEU A 33 6.78 -1.52 8.14
C LEU A 33 6.43 -2.93 8.59
N LEU A 34 7.10 -3.45 9.61
CA LEU A 34 6.82 -4.76 10.18
C LEU A 34 5.39 -4.82 10.75
N ALA A 35 4.98 -3.78 11.49
CA ALA A 35 3.61 -3.72 12.04
C ALA A 35 2.54 -3.74 10.94
N MET A 36 2.73 -2.96 9.85
CA MET A 36 1.80 -2.93 8.72
C MET A 36 1.81 -4.25 7.94
N ALA A 37 2.99 -4.85 7.70
CA ALA A 37 3.11 -6.14 7.03
C ALA A 37 2.46 -7.26 7.84
N VAL A 38 2.74 -7.34 9.14
CA VAL A 38 2.15 -8.33 10.05
C VAL A 38 0.64 -8.13 10.17
N ALA A 39 0.17 -6.89 10.32
CA ALA A 39 -1.27 -6.59 10.35
C ALA A 39 -1.97 -7.02 9.06
N SER A 40 -1.32 -6.81 7.90
CA SER A 40 -1.86 -7.22 6.60
C SER A 40 -1.91 -8.75 6.47
N VAL A 41 -0.81 -9.43 6.75
CA VAL A 41 -0.74 -10.91 6.60
C VAL A 41 -1.65 -11.61 7.59
N LEU A 42 -1.55 -11.29 8.90
CA LEU A 42 -2.36 -11.92 9.93
C LEU A 42 -3.84 -11.55 9.80
N GLY A 43 -4.14 -10.27 9.48
CA GLY A 43 -5.50 -9.81 9.27
C GLY A 43 -6.19 -10.55 8.13
N VAL A 44 -5.50 -10.71 7.01
CA VAL A 44 -6.00 -11.50 5.86
C VAL A 44 -6.15 -12.97 6.23
N TRP A 45 -5.11 -13.57 6.82
CA TRP A 45 -5.12 -14.99 7.17
C TRP A 45 -6.28 -15.35 8.11
N VAL A 46 -6.50 -14.54 9.14
CA VAL A 46 -7.63 -14.71 10.09
C VAL A 46 -8.96 -14.48 9.38
N SER A 47 -9.10 -13.43 8.57
CA SER A 47 -10.34 -13.11 7.87
C SER A 47 -10.73 -14.21 6.87
N VAL A 48 -9.77 -14.71 6.09
CA VAL A 48 -10.00 -15.82 5.15
C VAL A 48 -10.40 -17.08 5.93
N ARG A 49 -9.68 -17.42 7.01
CA ARG A 49 -9.97 -18.60 7.83
C ARG A 49 -11.36 -18.57 8.46
N LEU A 50 -11.79 -17.41 8.95
CA LEU A 50 -13.11 -17.23 9.55
C LEU A 50 -14.23 -17.26 8.51
N CYS A 51 -14.02 -16.63 7.36
CA CYS A 51 -15.05 -16.49 6.35
C CYS A 51 -15.16 -17.71 5.42
N VAL A 52 -14.05 -18.31 5.00
CA VAL A 52 -14.04 -19.43 4.03
C VAL A 52 -13.88 -20.79 4.72
N GLY A 53 -13.33 -20.79 5.93
CA GLY A 53 -13.02 -21.99 6.67
C GLY A 53 -11.59 -22.48 6.48
N ALA A 54 -11.06 -23.20 7.48
CA ALA A 54 -9.66 -23.63 7.51
C ALA A 54 -9.31 -24.66 6.40
N ALA A 55 -10.26 -25.51 6.00
CA ALA A 55 -10.07 -26.49 4.94
C ALA A 55 -9.94 -25.80 3.59
N ASN A 56 -10.91 -24.97 3.20
CA ASN A 56 -10.89 -24.24 1.92
C ASN A 56 -9.71 -23.28 1.81
N GLN A 57 -9.27 -22.67 2.93
CA GLN A 57 -8.07 -21.82 2.92
C GLN A 57 -6.80 -22.61 2.55
N ARG A 58 -6.69 -23.87 3.00
CA ARG A 58 -5.55 -24.74 2.68
C ARG A 58 -5.61 -25.23 1.23
N GLU A 59 -6.80 -25.44 0.70
CA GLU A 59 -7.01 -25.87 -0.70
C GLU A 59 -6.77 -24.72 -1.69
N HIS A 60 -7.00 -23.46 -1.29
CA HIS A 60 -6.87 -22.29 -2.13
C HIS A 60 -5.84 -21.27 -1.59
N PRO A 61 -4.56 -21.64 -1.39
CA PRO A 61 -3.55 -20.73 -0.85
C PRO A 61 -3.28 -19.52 -1.76
N ALA A 62 -3.43 -19.66 -3.06
CA ALA A 62 -3.26 -18.60 -4.05
C ALA A 62 -4.22 -17.42 -3.79
N PHE A 63 -5.47 -17.71 -3.40
CA PHE A 63 -6.43 -16.68 -3.04
C PHE A 63 -5.99 -15.89 -1.81
N THR A 64 -5.53 -16.57 -0.75
CA THR A 64 -5.04 -15.91 0.46
C THR A 64 -3.89 -14.95 0.14
N TRP A 65 -2.91 -15.38 -0.65
CA TRP A 65 -1.79 -14.55 -1.07
C TRP A 65 -2.20 -13.40 -1.99
N TRP A 66 -3.21 -13.61 -2.83
CA TRP A 66 -3.78 -12.53 -3.63
C TRP A 66 -4.44 -11.45 -2.75
N VAL A 67 -5.18 -11.84 -1.71
CA VAL A 67 -5.77 -10.88 -0.77
C VAL A 67 -4.67 -10.14 0.02
N VAL A 68 -3.58 -10.82 0.41
CA VAL A 68 -2.40 -10.19 1.03
C VAL A 68 -1.78 -9.15 0.08
N ASN A 69 -1.53 -9.53 -1.18
CA ASN A 69 -1.04 -8.60 -2.20
C ASN A 69 -1.96 -7.38 -2.31
N ARG A 70 -3.27 -7.62 -2.40
CA ARG A 70 -4.28 -6.57 -2.52
C ARG A 70 -4.25 -5.61 -1.33
N LEU A 71 -4.23 -6.14 -0.11
CA LEU A 71 -4.19 -5.30 1.09
C LEU A 71 -2.88 -4.54 1.20
N ALA A 72 -1.73 -5.18 0.96
CA ALA A 72 -0.42 -4.55 0.99
C ALA A 72 -0.29 -3.39 -0.03
N PHE A 73 -0.94 -3.50 -1.19
CA PHE A 73 -1.01 -2.42 -2.19
C PHE A 73 -1.98 -1.31 -1.78
N LEU A 74 -3.16 -1.67 -1.27
CA LEU A 74 -4.22 -0.69 -0.97
C LEU A 74 -3.91 0.15 0.28
N VAL A 75 -3.15 -0.39 1.25
CA VAL A 75 -2.72 0.38 2.44
C VAL A 75 -2.02 1.68 2.04
N PRO A 76 -0.93 1.68 1.27
CA PRO A 76 -0.31 2.92 0.81
C PRO A 76 -1.23 3.73 -0.11
N ALA A 77 -1.93 3.09 -1.06
CA ALA A 77 -2.75 3.78 -2.04
C ALA A 77 -3.85 4.65 -1.40
N PHE A 78 -4.51 4.16 -0.35
CA PHE A 78 -5.53 4.93 0.37
C PHE A 78 -4.94 5.92 1.39
N SER A 79 -3.83 5.58 2.02
CA SER A 79 -3.27 6.39 3.10
C SER A 79 -2.46 7.59 2.59
N LEU A 80 -1.91 7.52 1.36
CA LEU A 80 -1.21 8.63 0.73
C LEU A 80 -2.07 9.91 0.68
N SER A 81 -3.36 9.79 0.38
CA SER A 81 -4.26 10.94 0.35
C SER A 81 -4.44 11.60 1.72
N GLY A 82 -4.51 10.81 2.80
CA GLY A 82 -4.69 11.31 4.16
C GLY A 82 -3.47 12.05 4.70
N PHE A 83 -2.27 11.70 4.25
CA PHE A 83 -1.02 12.31 4.71
C PHE A 83 -0.35 13.24 3.71
N ALA A 84 -0.92 13.44 2.50
CA ALA A 84 -0.33 14.24 1.43
C ALA A 84 -0.02 15.68 1.84
N LEU A 85 -0.96 16.35 2.53
CA LEU A 85 -0.79 17.72 3.01
C LEU A 85 0.43 17.83 3.93
N TYR A 86 0.49 16.98 4.95
CA TYR A 86 1.56 16.99 5.96
C TYR A 86 2.92 16.58 5.35
N PHE A 87 2.92 15.66 4.38
CA PHE A 87 4.11 15.31 3.63
C PHE A 87 4.68 16.51 2.88
N LEU A 88 3.84 17.30 2.20
CA LEU A 88 4.25 18.50 1.48
C LEU A 88 4.80 19.58 2.43
N GLN A 89 4.16 19.77 3.59
CA GLN A 89 4.67 20.68 4.62
C GLN A 89 6.07 20.27 5.09
N GLY A 90 6.27 18.99 5.40
CA GLY A 90 7.57 18.48 5.86
C GLY A 90 8.63 18.48 4.76
N ARG A 91 8.27 18.07 3.55
CA ARG A 91 9.22 17.88 2.44
C ARG A 91 9.67 19.20 1.81
N LEU A 92 8.74 20.13 1.61
CA LEU A 92 8.99 21.41 0.95
C LEU A 92 8.99 22.61 1.92
N LYS A 93 8.84 22.36 3.23
CA LYS A 93 8.76 23.37 4.28
C LYS A 93 7.67 24.42 4.02
N LEU A 94 6.52 23.97 3.50
CA LEU A 94 5.37 24.83 3.22
C LEU A 94 4.52 25.04 4.48
N THR A 95 3.87 26.20 4.57
CA THR A 95 2.80 26.41 5.56
C THR A 95 1.57 25.57 5.23
N ALA A 96 0.67 25.37 6.19
CA ALA A 96 -0.57 24.59 5.96
C ALA A 96 -1.40 25.18 4.80
N GLU A 97 -1.53 26.50 4.74
CA GLU A 97 -2.25 27.20 3.69
C GLU A 97 -1.59 27.00 2.32
N ALA A 98 -0.26 27.18 2.24
CA ALA A 98 0.50 27.03 1.01
C ALA A 98 0.53 25.59 0.49
N ALA A 99 0.40 24.59 1.36
CA ALA A 99 0.41 23.18 0.99
C ALA A 99 -0.96 22.65 0.50
N THR A 100 -2.08 23.33 0.82
CA THR A 100 -3.44 22.84 0.53
C THR A 100 -3.70 22.73 -0.98
N GLY A 101 -3.38 23.78 -1.74
CA GLY A 101 -3.53 23.76 -3.20
C GLY A 101 -2.67 22.67 -3.88
N PRO A 102 -1.37 22.63 -3.61
CA PRO A 102 -0.49 21.56 -4.10
C PRO A 102 -0.93 20.14 -3.70
N ALA A 103 -1.43 19.93 -2.48
CA ALA A 103 -1.95 18.62 -2.08
C ALA A 103 -3.19 18.22 -2.90
N ALA A 104 -4.12 19.13 -3.13
CA ALA A 104 -5.28 18.90 -3.99
C ALA A 104 -4.86 18.60 -5.44
N GLN A 105 -3.91 19.35 -5.99
CA GLN A 105 -3.37 19.10 -7.33
C GLN A 105 -2.68 17.73 -7.42
N MET A 106 -1.90 17.35 -6.41
CA MET A 106 -1.27 16.03 -6.34
C MET A 106 -2.32 14.91 -6.41
N MET A 107 -3.41 15.03 -5.65
CA MET A 107 -4.51 14.05 -5.69
C MET A 107 -5.26 14.05 -7.02
N MET A 108 -5.44 15.22 -7.63
CA MET A 108 -6.01 15.34 -8.97
C MET A 108 -5.14 14.60 -10.01
N PHE A 109 -3.82 14.78 -9.98
CA PHE A 109 -2.92 14.05 -10.88
C PHE A 109 -2.99 12.54 -10.65
N VAL A 110 -2.97 12.07 -9.40
CA VAL A 110 -3.17 10.64 -9.10
C VAL A 110 -4.47 10.16 -9.75
N GLY A 111 -5.60 10.84 -9.51
CA GLY A 111 -6.91 10.45 -10.03
C GLY A 111 -6.97 10.41 -11.56
N VAL A 112 -6.47 11.43 -12.24
CA VAL A 112 -6.41 11.48 -13.71
C VAL A 112 -5.61 10.31 -14.27
N PHE A 113 -4.43 10.03 -13.71
CA PHE A 113 -3.57 8.96 -14.20
C PHE A 113 -4.10 7.57 -13.83
N VAL A 114 -4.87 7.41 -12.74
CA VAL A 114 -5.65 6.20 -12.46
C VAL A 114 -6.62 5.92 -13.61
N LEU A 115 -7.40 6.91 -14.02
CA LEU A 115 -8.37 6.76 -15.12
C LEU A 115 -7.69 6.47 -16.45
N LEU A 116 -6.63 7.19 -16.78
CA LEU A 116 -5.86 7.01 -18.02
C LEU A 116 -5.24 5.61 -18.11
N ALA A 117 -4.79 5.04 -16.98
CA ALA A 117 -4.19 3.71 -16.94
C ALA A 117 -5.23 2.59 -16.92
N ALA A 118 -6.39 2.80 -16.31
CA ALA A 118 -7.42 1.77 -16.18
C ALA A 118 -7.92 1.25 -17.53
N LEU A 119 -8.11 2.14 -18.51
CA LEU A 119 -8.61 1.77 -19.84
C LEU A 119 -7.66 0.81 -20.60
N PRO A 120 -6.36 1.13 -20.80
CA PRO A 120 -5.46 0.26 -21.54
C PRO A 120 -5.01 -0.97 -20.73
N SER A 121 -5.09 -0.93 -19.40
CA SER A 121 -4.57 -2.01 -18.55
C SER A 121 -5.34 -3.32 -18.68
N GLY A 122 -6.61 -3.27 -19.04
CA GLY A 122 -7.39 -4.46 -19.37
C GLY A 122 -6.77 -5.22 -20.56
N TRP A 123 -6.61 -4.52 -21.68
CA TRP A 123 -5.99 -5.09 -22.87
C TRP A 123 -4.53 -5.54 -22.64
N LEU A 124 -3.75 -4.73 -21.90
CA LEU A 124 -2.38 -5.11 -21.53
C LEU A 124 -2.36 -6.38 -20.66
N SER A 125 -3.30 -6.51 -19.73
CA SER A 125 -3.42 -7.69 -18.86
C SER A 125 -3.75 -8.96 -19.64
N ASP A 126 -4.55 -8.87 -20.69
CA ASP A 126 -4.86 -9.99 -21.56
C ASP A 126 -3.65 -10.39 -22.43
N ARG A 127 -2.84 -9.41 -22.86
CA ARG A 127 -1.67 -9.64 -23.71
C ARG A 127 -0.43 -10.12 -22.94
N PHE A 128 -0.12 -9.48 -21.81
CA PHE A 128 1.11 -9.74 -21.03
C PHE A 128 0.87 -10.63 -19.82
N GLY A 129 -0.40 -10.90 -19.51
CA GLY A 129 -0.80 -11.68 -18.34
C GLY A 129 -1.15 -10.81 -17.13
N ARG A 130 -2.14 -11.26 -16.35
CA ARG A 130 -2.68 -10.53 -15.20
C ARG A 130 -1.67 -10.37 -14.08
N LYS A 131 -0.96 -11.44 -13.71
CA LYS A 131 0.02 -11.45 -12.62
C LYS A 131 1.21 -10.51 -12.86
N PRO A 132 1.88 -10.48 -14.05
CA PRO A 132 2.91 -9.49 -14.36
C PRO A 132 2.42 -8.05 -14.31
N MET A 133 1.19 -7.77 -14.75
CA MET A 133 0.62 -6.43 -14.68
C MET A 133 0.38 -5.97 -13.25
N VAL A 134 -0.09 -6.86 -12.36
CA VAL A 134 -0.18 -6.56 -10.92
C VAL A 134 1.21 -6.34 -10.31
N ALA A 135 2.23 -7.10 -10.72
CA ALA A 135 3.60 -6.86 -10.28
C ALA A 135 4.11 -5.48 -10.72
N LEU A 136 3.89 -5.12 -11.99
CA LEU A 136 4.26 -3.82 -12.54
C LEU A 136 3.62 -2.66 -11.75
N SER A 137 2.35 -2.82 -11.35
CA SER A 137 1.66 -1.80 -10.56
C SER A 137 2.34 -1.53 -9.21
N GLY A 138 2.78 -2.57 -8.52
CA GLY A 138 3.52 -2.43 -7.25
C GLY A 138 4.88 -1.77 -7.43
N VAL A 139 5.59 -2.12 -8.50
CA VAL A 139 6.86 -1.45 -8.86
C VAL A 139 6.64 0.03 -9.17
N LEU A 140 5.63 0.37 -9.97
CA LEU A 140 5.29 1.77 -10.28
C LEU A 140 4.92 2.55 -9.01
N GLY A 141 4.12 1.96 -8.11
CA GLY A 141 3.81 2.56 -6.81
C GLY A 141 5.06 2.85 -5.98
N GLY A 142 5.98 1.89 -5.89
CA GLY A 142 7.26 2.05 -5.20
C GLY A 142 8.16 3.11 -5.83
N VAL A 143 8.33 3.09 -7.15
CA VAL A 143 9.13 4.09 -7.91
C VAL A 143 8.52 5.49 -7.77
N GLY A 144 7.21 5.62 -7.95
CA GLY A 144 6.53 6.91 -7.79
C GLY A 144 6.71 7.48 -6.38
N THR A 145 6.60 6.63 -5.35
CA THR A 145 6.83 7.04 -3.95
C THR A 145 8.30 7.42 -3.71
N LEU A 146 9.25 6.70 -4.30
CA LEU A 146 10.68 7.06 -4.23
C LEU A 146 10.94 8.43 -4.85
N ILE A 147 10.31 8.72 -5.99
CA ILE A 147 10.39 10.05 -6.61
C ILE A 147 9.84 11.13 -5.69
N LEU A 148 8.69 10.90 -5.03
CA LEU A 148 8.15 11.82 -4.02
C LEU A 148 9.16 12.11 -2.90
N LEU A 149 9.78 11.04 -2.36
CA LEU A 149 10.76 11.14 -1.27
C LEU A 149 12.03 11.93 -1.67
N LEU A 150 12.46 11.81 -2.91
CA LEU A 150 13.66 12.48 -3.43
C LEU A 150 13.36 13.84 -4.04
N ALA A 151 12.10 14.20 -4.26
CA ALA A 151 11.69 15.40 -4.98
C ALA A 151 12.15 16.69 -4.29
N PRO A 152 12.91 17.56 -4.94
CA PRO A 152 13.31 18.86 -4.41
C PRO A 152 12.26 19.96 -4.62
N ASN A 153 11.23 19.70 -5.44
CA ASN A 153 10.24 20.69 -5.85
C ASN A 153 8.89 20.04 -6.18
N LEU A 154 7.86 20.87 -6.31
CA LEU A 154 6.49 20.44 -6.61
C LEU A 154 6.36 19.71 -7.95
N ALA A 155 7.10 20.14 -8.98
CA ALA A 155 6.99 19.52 -10.30
C ALA A 155 7.36 18.02 -10.23
N LEU A 156 8.44 17.67 -9.54
CA LEU A 156 8.86 16.29 -9.41
C LEU A 156 7.94 15.49 -8.48
N ILE A 157 7.32 16.14 -7.49
CA ILE A 157 6.26 15.53 -6.67
C ILE A 157 5.06 15.15 -7.55
N TYR A 158 4.63 16.02 -8.44
CA TYR A 158 3.54 15.72 -9.37
C TYR A 158 3.89 14.58 -10.34
N VAL A 159 5.14 14.50 -10.81
CA VAL A 159 5.61 13.35 -11.61
C VAL A 159 5.48 12.05 -10.81
N GLY A 160 5.94 12.02 -9.56
CA GLY A 160 5.78 10.87 -8.69
C GLY A 160 4.31 10.49 -8.48
N ALA A 161 3.44 11.48 -8.27
CA ALA A 161 2.00 11.30 -8.14
C ALA A 161 1.37 10.69 -9.40
N CYS A 162 1.76 11.16 -10.60
CA CYS A 162 1.32 10.59 -11.88
C CYS A 162 1.71 9.10 -11.99
N ILE A 163 2.93 8.75 -11.61
CA ILE A 163 3.42 7.36 -11.66
C ILE A 163 2.66 6.48 -10.67
N ILE A 164 2.39 6.97 -9.45
CA ILE A 164 1.55 6.26 -8.47
C ILE A 164 0.14 6.07 -9.04
N GLY A 165 -0.42 7.09 -9.68
CA GLY A 165 -1.71 7.03 -10.34
C GLY A 165 -1.76 5.95 -11.43
N LEU A 166 -0.75 5.92 -12.33
CA LEU A 166 -0.62 4.86 -13.34
C LEU A 166 -0.58 3.46 -12.70
N GLY A 167 0.29 3.27 -11.70
CA GLY A 167 0.37 2.01 -10.96
C GLY A 167 -0.97 1.60 -10.36
N THR A 168 -1.67 2.54 -9.73
CA THR A 168 -2.97 2.30 -9.08
C THR A 168 -4.06 1.93 -10.09
N GLY A 169 -4.12 2.60 -11.25
CA GLY A 169 -5.06 2.28 -12.32
C GLY A 169 -4.85 0.88 -12.90
N ILE A 170 -3.58 0.51 -13.17
CA ILE A 170 -3.20 -0.85 -13.57
C ILE A 170 -3.61 -1.85 -12.50
N PHE A 171 -3.33 -1.54 -11.24
CA PHE A 171 -3.67 -2.42 -10.12
C PHE A 171 -5.16 -2.72 -10.05
N TYR A 172 -6.01 -1.71 -10.09
CA TYR A 172 -7.46 -1.92 -9.99
C TYR A 172 -7.98 -2.87 -11.06
N THR A 173 -7.55 -2.71 -12.30
CA THR A 173 -8.00 -3.54 -13.41
C THR A 173 -7.40 -4.95 -13.36
N ALA A 174 -6.06 -5.04 -13.33
CA ALA A 174 -5.35 -6.31 -13.40
C ALA A 174 -5.53 -7.17 -12.15
N ASN A 175 -5.55 -6.55 -10.95
CA ASN A 175 -5.72 -7.28 -9.69
C ASN A 175 -7.14 -7.84 -9.57
N TRP A 176 -8.17 -7.10 -9.99
CA TRP A 176 -9.53 -7.63 -10.01
C TRP A 176 -9.67 -8.80 -10.98
N ALA A 177 -9.15 -8.66 -12.20
CA ALA A 177 -9.15 -9.74 -13.19
C ALA A 177 -8.37 -10.98 -12.72
N LEU A 178 -7.25 -10.78 -11.99
CA LEU A 178 -6.49 -11.87 -11.37
C LEU A 178 -7.33 -12.55 -10.28
N GLY A 179 -7.96 -11.78 -9.39
CA GLY A 179 -8.76 -12.31 -8.28
C GLY A 179 -9.93 -13.14 -8.73
N THR A 180 -10.68 -12.69 -9.74
CA THR A 180 -11.81 -13.46 -10.29
C THR A 180 -11.39 -14.79 -10.90
N SER A 181 -10.15 -14.91 -11.40
CA SER A 181 -9.63 -16.19 -11.92
C SER A 181 -9.17 -17.20 -10.85
N LEU A 182 -9.08 -16.76 -9.58
CA LEU A 182 -8.66 -17.60 -8.46
C LEU A 182 -9.83 -18.11 -7.60
N VAL A 183 -11.04 -17.67 -7.90
CA VAL A 183 -12.22 -17.92 -7.08
C VAL A 183 -13.09 -18.99 -7.75
N PRO A 184 -13.59 -19.98 -7.00
CA PRO A 184 -14.55 -20.96 -7.52
C PRO A 184 -15.87 -20.26 -7.89
N ASP A 185 -16.42 -20.56 -9.08
CA ASP A 185 -17.64 -19.93 -9.61
C ASP A 185 -18.84 -20.01 -8.65
N LYS A 186 -18.99 -21.13 -7.95
CA LYS A 186 -20.12 -21.39 -7.05
C LYS A 186 -20.05 -20.57 -5.75
N GLU A 187 -18.87 -20.07 -5.37
CA GLU A 187 -18.63 -19.34 -4.12
C GLU A 187 -18.11 -17.91 -4.34
N ALA A 188 -18.17 -17.41 -5.57
CA ALA A 188 -17.58 -16.14 -5.97
C ALA A 188 -17.99 -14.96 -5.05
N GLY A 189 -19.25 -14.87 -4.67
CA GLY A 189 -19.74 -13.80 -3.78
C GLY A 189 -19.06 -13.79 -2.41
N ARG A 190 -18.82 -14.98 -1.83
CA ARG A 190 -18.16 -15.13 -0.52
C ARG A 190 -16.70 -14.71 -0.55
N TYR A 191 -15.97 -15.18 -1.55
CA TYR A 191 -14.54 -14.87 -1.73
C TYR A 191 -14.32 -13.39 -2.09
N LEU A 192 -15.09 -12.85 -3.01
CA LEU A 192 -14.98 -11.44 -3.41
C LEU A 192 -15.42 -10.48 -2.29
N GLY A 193 -16.36 -10.89 -1.44
CA GLY A 193 -16.72 -10.16 -0.22
C GLY A 193 -15.53 -9.95 0.73
N ILE A 194 -14.68 -10.98 0.91
CA ILE A 194 -13.45 -10.86 1.72
C ILE A 194 -12.47 -9.85 1.10
N SER A 195 -12.34 -9.88 -0.22
CA SER A 195 -11.50 -8.95 -0.95
C SER A 195 -11.94 -7.48 -0.75
N ASN A 196 -13.25 -7.23 -0.73
CA ASN A 196 -13.80 -5.88 -0.46
C ASN A 196 -13.58 -5.47 1.00
N LEU A 197 -13.69 -6.41 1.96
CA LEU A 197 -13.38 -6.15 3.36
C LEU A 197 -11.90 -5.78 3.55
N ALA A 198 -10.99 -6.43 2.82
CA ALA A 198 -9.57 -6.06 2.80
C ALA A 198 -9.37 -4.62 2.29
N GLY A 199 -10.08 -4.22 1.24
CA GLY A 199 -10.07 -2.84 0.74
C GLY A 199 -10.52 -1.83 1.79
N ALA A 200 -11.64 -2.10 2.48
CA ALA A 200 -12.14 -1.24 3.55
C ALA A 200 -11.18 -1.13 4.74
N GLY A 201 -10.46 -2.22 5.07
CA GLY A 201 -9.48 -2.25 6.16
C GLY A 201 -8.15 -1.55 5.84
N ALA A 202 -7.84 -1.33 4.57
CA ALA A 202 -6.55 -0.81 4.15
C ALA A 202 -6.24 0.60 4.70
N GLY A 203 -7.18 1.53 4.57
CA GLY A 203 -7.04 2.87 5.11
C GLY A 203 -6.87 2.87 6.64
N ALA A 204 -7.59 1.99 7.34
CA ALA A 204 -7.45 1.86 8.78
C ALA A 204 -6.04 1.37 9.19
N ILE A 205 -5.47 0.39 8.49
CA ILE A 205 -4.09 -0.06 8.76
C ILE A 205 -3.11 1.09 8.61
N GLY A 206 -3.19 1.82 7.49
CA GLY A 206 -2.28 2.91 7.21
C GLY A 206 -2.35 4.05 8.22
N THR A 207 -3.56 4.47 8.62
CA THR A 207 -3.74 5.57 9.56
C THR A 207 -3.48 5.19 11.01
N TYR A 208 -3.98 4.04 11.48
CA TYR A 208 -3.79 3.59 12.87
C TYR A 208 -2.36 3.18 13.21
N ILE A 209 -1.55 2.83 12.21
CA ILE A 209 -0.13 2.55 12.41
C ILE A 209 0.73 3.76 12.04
N GLY A 210 0.37 4.47 10.95
CA GLY A 210 1.10 5.65 10.49
C GLY A 210 0.95 6.86 11.43
N GLY A 211 -0.24 7.12 11.99
CA GLY A 211 -0.47 8.21 12.92
C GLY A 211 0.51 8.21 14.10
N PRO A 212 0.61 7.14 14.89
CA PRO A 212 1.58 7.05 15.99
C PRO A 212 3.04 7.30 15.57
N ILE A 213 3.43 6.95 14.34
CA ILE A 213 4.76 7.27 13.83
C ILE A 213 4.92 8.77 13.61
N ALA A 214 3.92 9.42 12.99
CA ALA A 214 3.95 10.87 12.78
C ALA A 214 4.00 11.63 14.12
N ASP A 215 3.15 11.24 15.07
CA ASP A 215 3.07 11.84 16.40
C ASP A 215 4.39 11.68 17.16
N PHE A 216 4.99 10.50 17.11
CA PHE A 216 6.27 10.24 17.75
C PHE A 216 7.35 11.23 17.27
N PHE A 217 7.54 11.40 15.95
CA PHE A 217 8.53 12.32 15.41
C PHE A 217 8.19 13.79 15.70
N THR A 218 6.93 14.14 15.72
CA THR A 218 6.48 15.52 16.05
C THR A 218 6.87 15.89 17.48
N VAL A 219 6.75 14.94 18.41
CA VAL A 219 7.06 15.18 19.84
C VAL A 219 8.57 15.10 20.12
N HIS A 220 9.26 14.07 19.58
CA HIS A 220 10.66 13.78 19.95
C HIS A 220 11.70 14.47 19.04
N MET A 221 11.28 14.94 17.86
CA MET A 221 12.16 15.57 16.87
C MET A 221 11.57 16.90 16.34
N PRO A 222 11.22 17.86 17.20
CA PRO A 222 10.57 19.12 16.79
C PRO A 222 11.46 19.98 15.88
N GLN A 223 12.78 19.79 15.91
CA GLN A 223 13.75 20.48 15.03
C GLN A 223 13.74 19.95 13.58
N THR A 224 13.10 18.82 13.32
CA THR A 224 12.96 18.23 11.99
C THR A 224 11.48 18.04 11.64
N PRO A 225 10.72 19.14 11.47
CA PRO A 225 9.28 19.06 11.22
C PRO A 225 8.99 18.27 9.95
N GLY A 226 8.02 17.36 10.03
CA GLY A 226 7.60 16.53 8.91
C GLY A 226 8.42 15.25 8.68
N LEU A 227 9.47 14.99 9.47
CA LEU A 227 10.27 13.77 9.32
C LEU A 227 9.41 12.49 9.44
N GLY A 228 8.45 12.47 10.37
CA GLY A 228 7.54 11.34 10.53
C GLY A 228 6.74 11.00 9.26
N TYR A 229 6.31 12.02 8.53
CA TYR A 229 5.58 11.81 7.26
C TYR A 229 6.51 11.32 6.14
N ILE A 230 7.76 11.75 6.11
CA ILE A 230 8.78 11.21 5.20
C ILE A 230 9.00 9.72 5.49
N VAL A 231 9.11 9.34 6.77
CA VAL A 231 9.25 7.93 7.19
C VAL A 231 8.02 7.12 6.80
N ILE A 232 6.80 7.63 7.02
CA ILE A 232 5.55 6.97 6.61
C ILE A 232 5.52 6.74 5.09
N PHE A 233 5.88 7.75 4.30
CA PHE A 233 5.94 7.60 2.84
C PHE A 233 6.99 6.59 2.39
N ALA A 234 8.13 6.51 3.09
CA ALA A 234 9.12 5.45 2.82
C ALA A 234 8.56 4.05 3.11
N ILE A 235 7.82 3.88 4.22
CA ILE A 235 7.10 2.64 4.54
C ILE A 235 6.09 2.30 3.43
N TYR A 236 5.34 3.27 2.93
CA TYR A 236 4.37 3.07 1.86
C TYR A 236 5.03 2.64 0.54
N GLY A 237 6.17 3.24 0.19
CA GLY A 237 6.94 2.81 -0.98
C GLY A 237 7.39 1.34 -0.87
N LEU A 238 7.88 0.95 0.32
CA LEU A 238 8.26 -0.44 0.60
C LEU A 238 7.06 -1.38 0.59
N LEU A 239 5.89 -0.97 1.08
CA LEU A 239 4.67 -1.80 1.03
C LEU A 239 4.21 -2.04 -0.42
N PHE A 240 4.30 -1.06 -1.31
CA PHE A 240 4.05 -1.27 -2.72
C PHE A 240 4.97 -2.36 -3.30
N LEU A 241 6.26 -2.33 -2.98
CA LEU A 241 7.21 -3.36 -3.42
C LEU A 241 6.93 -4.72 -2.75
N LEU A 242 6.62 -4.75 -1.46
CA LEU A 242 6.25 -5.99 -0.75
C LEU A 242 4.96 -6.60 -1.31
N SER A 243 4.01 -5.78 -1.79
CA SER A 243 2.83 -6.30 -2.49
C SER A 243 3.22 -7.13 -3.72
N THR A 244 4.23 -6.68 -4.46
CA THR A 244 4.79 -7.44 -5.60
C THR A 244 5.40 -8.77 -5.16
N VAL A 245 6.12 -8.77 -4.03
CA VAL A 245 6.71 -10.02 -3.48
C VAL A 245 5.61 -11.01 -3.06
N ALA A 246 4.50 -10.53 -2.51
CA ALA A 246 3.37 -11.39 -2.13
C ALA A 246 2.77 -12.16 -3.31
N LEU A 247 2.93 -11.68 -4.55
CA LEU A 247 2.51 -12.42 -5.75
C LEU A 247 3.29 -13.72 -5.99
N ALA A 248 4.45 -13.91 -5.38
CA ALA A 248 5.17 -15.18 -5.45
C ALA A 248 4.33 -16.34 -4.92
N GLY A 249 3.49 -16.09 -3.91
CA GLY A 249 2.55 -17.06 -3.36
C GLY A 249 1.29 -17.30 -4.20
N VAL A 250 1.04 -16.48 -5.23
CA VAL A 250 -0.11 -16.63 -6.14
C VAL A 250 0.27 -17.56 -7.27
N GLN A 251 -0.11 -18.82 -7.15
CA GLN A 251 0.04 -19.82 -8.22
C GLN A 251 -1.23 -19.81 -9.08
N LEU A 252 -1.05 -19.60 -10.38
CA LEU A 252 -2.15 -19.70 -11.34
C LEU A 252 -2.45 -21.17 -11.62
N PRO A 253 -3.73 -21.56 -11.78
CA PRO A 253 -4.07 -22.87 -12.27
C PRO A 253 -3.37 -23.11 -13.63
N VAL A 254 -2.69 -24.22 -13.76
CA VAL A 254 -2.13 -24.64 -15.06
C VAL A 254 -3.31 -24.82 -16.01
N PRO A 255 -3.35 -24.15 -17.18
CA PRO A 255 -4.40 -24.40 -18.15
C PRO A 255 -4.40 -25.88 -18.47
N ALA A 256 -5.55 -26.55 -18.33
CA ALA A 256 -5.71 -27.91 -18.79
C ALA A 256 -5.27 -27.90 -20.26
N LYS A 257 -4.17 -28.62 -20.59
CA LYS A 257 -3.77 -28.82 -21.97
C LYS A 257 -5.02 -29.29 -22.69
N ALA A 258 -5.40 -28.58 -23.75
CA ALA A 258 -6.42 -29.05 -24.65
C ALA A 258 -6.05 -30.51 -25.03
N GLN A 259 -6.80 -31.45 -24.49
CA GLN A 259 -6.73 -32.82 -24.92
C GLN A 259 -7.37 -32.84 -26.31
N SER A 260 -6.50 -32.68 -27.28
CA SER A 260 -6.81 -32.94 -28.71
C SER A 260 -6.91 -34.43 -28.97
#